data_9ff6aaf1d2d4024245ab3a197e83c400
#
_entry.id   9ff6aaf1d2d4024245ab3a197e83c400
#
_cell.length_a   1.000
_cell.length_b   1.000
_cell.length_c   1.000
_cell.angle_alpha   90.00
_cell.angle_beta   90.00
_cell.angle_gamma   90.00
#
_symmetry.space_group_name_H-M   'P 1'
#
loop_
_entity.id
_entity.type
_entity.pdbx_description
1 polymer ?
#
loop_
_entity_poly.entity_id
_entity_poly.type
_entity_poly.pdbx_seq_one_letter_code
_entity_poly.pdbx_strand_id
1 'polypeptide(L)'
;MRSLNRNKEVLHAPIYISRTTPSGDISCEVAIQYNDGFNETVESYVNVIPTTEGGTHLTGFRMALTRSINDYVKKIGNGKNDLDAITGDDTREGLTAVVYIKMTSQNLQFEGQTKSKLGNAEVQPFVQSAVKEGLDMYFEENPADAKAVIEKVYLAAKARLAAKAAKDAIIRKGALEGASLPGKLADCQEKDPRTSELFIVEGDSAGGSAKQGRDRKFQAILPLRGKILNTERARLDKIIEFEELKALVIALGMGIADTLNPEKLRYHRVVIMTDADVDGEHIMTLLLTFFYRHLPYIVQNGHLYIAQPPLYKISLGKTFQYAYTDNEKVKIVAAHKNTGKTPPNIQRYKGLGEMNPDQLWETTMNPQNRIMRQVTIEDAADADQVFSMLMGNEVPPRKKFIQTHAKSATLDI
;
A
#
# COMPACT_ATOMS: atom_id res chain seq x y z
N MET A 1 12.76 -33.01 27.86
CA MET A 1 11.41 -32.82 27.30
C MET A 1 10.31 -33.04 28.35
N ARG A 2 10.15 -34.21 29.00
CA ARG A 2 9.07 -34.44 29.98
C ARG A 2 9.02 -33.40 31.12
N SER A 3 10.17 -32.99 31.65
CA SER A 3 10.24 -31.98 32.71
C SER A 3 9.81 -30.59 32.23
N LEU A 4 10.21 -30.20 31.03
CA LEU A 4 9.89 -28.89 30.44
C LEU A 4 8.42 -28.77 30.02
N ASN A 5 7.75 -29.90 29.74
CA ASN A 5 6.35 -29.96 29.34
C ASN A 5 5.42 -30.55 30.45
N ARG A 6 5.85 -30.53 31.72
CA ARG A 6 5.16 -31.25 32.80
C ARG A 6 3.67 -30.89 32.95
N ASN A 7 3.31 -29.65 32.65
CA ASN A 7 1.93 -29.14 32.84
C ASN A 7 1.31 -28.70 31.49
N LYS A 8 1.78 -29.26 30.36
CA LYS A 8 1.32 -28.93 29.03
C LYS A 8 0.85 -30.19 28.30
N GLU A 9 -0.17 -30.08 27.49
CA GLU A 9 -0.58 -31.15 26.58
C GLU A 9 0.38 -31.17 25.38
N VAL A 10 1.03 -32.28 25.16
CA VAL A 10 2.02 -32.46 24.08
C VAL A 10 1.33 -33.00 22.83
N LEU A 11 1.67 -32.44 21.68
CA LEU A 11 1.01 -32.75 20.39
C LEU A 11 1.60 -33.98 19.71
N HIS A 12 2.83 -34.35 20.05
CA HIS A 12 3.55 -35.50 19.45
C HIS A 12 4.68 -36.00 20.40
N ALA A 13 5.25 -37.15 20.09
CA ALA A 13 6.45 -37.66 20.75
C ALA A 13 7.65 -36.73 20.50
N PRO A 14 8.66 -36.69 21.41
CA PRO A 14 9.85 -35.86 21.16
C PRO A 14 10.57 -36.28 19.89
N ILE A 15 10.79 -35.33 18.98
CA ILE A 15 11.67 -35.50 17.81
C ILE A 15 13.11 -35.38 18.28
N TYR A 16 13.93 -36.38 18.02
CA TYR A 16 15.33 -36.35 18.37
C TYR A 16 16.21 -36.41 17.12
N ILE A 17 17.11 -35.46 17.01
CA ILE A 17 18.04 -35.31 15.88
C ILE A 17 19.45 -35.30 16.45
N SER A 18 20.35 -36.18 15.95
CA SER A 18 21.76 -36.22 16.30
C SER A 18 22.61 -36.26 15.04
N ARG A 19 23.64 -35.41 14.98
CA ARG A 19 24.56 -35.37 13.84
C ARG A 19 25.96 -34.95 14.32
N THR A 20 26.98 -35.54 13.70
CA THR A 20 28.38 -35.20 13.93
C THR A 20 29.04 -34.86 12.59
N THR A 21 29.93 -33.87 12.57
CA THR A 21 30.74 -33.56 11.40
C THR A 21 31.61 -34.74 11.00
N PRO A 22 31.98 -34.86 9.71
CA PRO A 22 32.88 -35.94 9.25
C PRO A 22 34.24 -35.98 9.97
N SER A 23 34.73 -34.81 10.41
CA SER A 23 35.95 -34.67 11.20
C SER A 23 35.78 -35.09 12.68
N GLY A 24 34.56 -35.22 13.16
CA GLY A 24 34.27 -35.51 14.57
C GLY A 24 34.39 -34.31 15.52
N ASP A 25 34.71 -33.12 14.99
CA ASP A 25 35.03 -31.94 15.82
C ASP A 25 33.81 -31.27 16.40
N ILE A 26 32.64 -31.36 15.71
CA ILE A 26 31.38 -30.75 16.14
C ILE A 26 30.28 -31.83 16.10
N SER A 27 29.54 -31.96 17.19
CA SER A 27 28.34 -32.77 17.28
C SER A 27 27.17 -31.91 17.73
N CYS A 28 26.00 -32.13 17.11
CA CYS A 28 24.75 -31.47 17.42
C CYS A 28 23.73 -32.52 17.84
N GLU A 29 23.09 -32.30 18.98
CA GLU A 29 21.92 -33.03 19.44
C GLU A 29 20.76 -32.08 19.70
N VAL A 30 19.62 -32.35 19.10
CA VAL A 30 18.44 -31.51 19.24
C VAL A 30 17.22 -32.37 19.59
N ALA A 31 16.48 -31.96 20.60
CA ALA A 31 15.19 -32.54 20.93
C ALA A 31 14.11 -31.47 20.76
N ILE A 32 13.02 -31.79 20.03
CA ILE A 32 11.94 -30.87 19.68
C ILE A 32 10.60 -31.49 20.07
N GLN A 33 9.71 -30.71 20.66
CA GLN A 33 8.35 -31.13 20.94
C GLN A 33 7.41 -29.92 20.96
N TYR A 34 6.28 -30.02 20.28
CA TYR A 34 5.23 -29.02 20.36
C TYR A 34 4.20 -29.38 21.42
N ASN A 35 3.59 -28.35 22.00
CA ASN A 35 2.54 -28.44 23.02
C ASN A 35 1.41 -27.44 22.72
N ASP A 36 0.32 -27.53 23.48
CA ASP A 36 -0.86 -26.67 23.38
C ASP A 36 -0.65 -25.20 23.78
N GLY A 37 0.47 -24.90 24.47
CA GLY A 37 0.79 -23.56 24.96
C GLY A 37 1.14 -22.55 23.85
N PHE A 38 1.37 -21.31 24.27
CA PHE A 38 1.66 -20.18 23.35
C PHE A 38 3.12 -19.70 23.41
N ASN A 39 3.88 -20.14 24.42
CA ASN A 39 5.23 -19.67 24.65
C ASN A 39 6.29 -20.63 24.10
N GLU A 40 7.38 -20.05 23.55
CA GLU A 40 8.62 -20.78 23.24
C GLU A 40 9.36 -21.13 24.54
N THR A 41 9.82 -22.36 24.66
CA THR A 41 10.70 -22.80 25.73
C THR A 41 11.90 -23.51 25.09
N VAL A 42 13.04 -22.82 24.99
CA VAL A 42 14.25 -23.39 24.38
C VAL A 42 15.42 -23.30 25.34
N GLU A 43 15.96 -24.45 25.65
CA GLU A 43 17.20 -24.59 26.40
C GLU A 43 18.35 -24.87 25.45
N SER A 44 19.45 -24.11 25.56
CA SER A 44 20.59 -24.27 24.66
C SER A 44 21.88 -24.38 25.42
N TYR A 45 22.73 -25.30 24.97
CA TYR A 45 23.99 -25.64 25.65
C TYR A 45 25.11 -25.84 24.64
N VAL A 46 26.32 -25.48 25.06
CA VAL A 46 27.56 -25.80 24.35
C VAL A 46 28.49 -26.51 25.33
N ASN A 47 28.78 -27.80 25.10
CA ASN A 47 29.36 -28.69 26.07
C ASN A 47 28.55 -28.68 27.38
N VAL A 48 29.14 -28.24 28.48
CA VAL A 48 28.44 -28.13 29.78
C VAL A 48 27.97 -26.71 30.11
N ILE A 49 28.13 -25.77 29.17
CA ILE A 49 27.84 -24.34 29.41
C ILE A 49 26.45 -24.01 28.88
N PRO A 50 25.52 -23.52 29.72
CA PRO A 50 24.25 -23.02 29.27
C PRO A 50 24.43 -21.69 28.51
N THR A 51 23.90 -21.60 27.28
CA THR A 51 24.00 -20.39 26.46
C THR A 51 22.68 -19.61 26.53
N THR A 52 22.49 -18.91 27.63
CA THR A 52 21.23 -18.21 27.93
C THR A 52 20.91 -17.08 26.94
N GLU A 53 21.92 -16.50 26.30
CA GLU A 53 21.77 -15.50 25.23
C GLU A 53 21.77 -16.11 23.81
N GLY A 54 21.82 -17.45 23.73
CA GLY A 54 21.81 -18.18 22.47
C GLY A 54 23.17 -18.16 21.75
N GLY A 55 23.13 -17.81 20.47
CA GLY A 55 24.29 -17.75 19.58
C GLY A 55 24.04 -18.43 18.24
N THR A 56 25.11 -18.71 17.50
CA THR A 56 25.07 -19.25 16.14
C THR A 56 24.31 -20.58 16.01
N HIS A 57 24.41 -21.46 17.01
CA HIS A 57 23.69 -22.74 17.04
C HIS A 57 22.17 -22.54 17.16
N LEU A 58 21.74 -21.64 18.03
CA LEU A 58 20.30 -21.34 18.18
C LEU A 58 19.73 -20.62 16.96
N THR A 59 20.52 -19.75 16.34
CA THR A 59 20.17 -19.11 15.07
C THR A 59 20.00 -20.15 13.95
N GLY A 60 20.95 -21.07 13.82
CA GLY A 60 20.89 -22.18 12.85
C GLY A 60 19.67 -23.07 13.07
N PHE A 61 19.36 -23.42 14.33
CA PHE A 61 18.18 -24.19 14.71
C PHE A 61 16.88 -23.49 14.28
N ARG A 62 16.70 -22.22 14.66
CA ARG A 62 15.46 -21.45 14.33
C ARG A 62 15.27 -21.27 12.81
N MET A 63 16.35 -21.04 12.09
CA MET A 63 16.31 -20.96 10.62
C MET A 63 15.90 -22.28 9.98
N ALA A 64 16.46 -23.40 10.44
CA ALA A 64 16.11 -24.72 9.96
C ALA A 64 14.67 -25.08 10.24
N LEU A 65 14.20 -24.88 11.48
CA LEU A 65 12.83 -25.13 11.89
C LEU A 65 11.81 -24.39 10.99
N THR A 66 12.00 -23.08 10.84
CA THR A 66 11.11 -22.26 10.00
C THR A 66 11.13 -22.72 8.54
N ARG A 67 12.30 -23.07 8.03
CA ARG A 67 12.44 -23.51 6.64
C ARG A 67 11.79 -24.88 6.41
N SER A 68 12.05 -25.88 7.27
CA SER A 68 11.44 -27.21 7.15
C SER A 68 9.93 -27.17 7.22
N ILE A 69 9.36 -26.41 8.15
CA ILE A 69 7.90 -26.24 8.25
C ILE A 69 7.34 -25.60 6.97
N ASN A 70 7.93 -24.51 6.49
CA ASN A 70 7.47 -23.85 5.26
C ASN A 70 7.62 -24.75 4.02
N ASP A 71 8.70 -25.48 3.89
CA ASP A 71 8.94 -26.42 2.77
C ASP A 71 7.92 -27.56 2.79
N TYR A 72 7.63 -28.12 3.97
CA TYR A 72 6.63 -29.18 4.11
C TYR A 72 5.21 -28.69 3.84
N VAL A 73 4.83 -27.51 4.31
CA VAL A 73 3.55 -26.86 4.02
C VAL A 73 3.35 -26.68 2.51
N LYS A 74 4.38 -26.21 1.81
CA LYS A 74 4.34 -26.08 0.34
C LYS A 74 4.15 -27.44 -0.36
N LYS A 75 4.78 -28.49 0.16
CA LYS A 75 4.68 -29.85 -0.39
C LYS A 75 3.26 -30.44 -0.29
N ILE A 76 2.57 -30.24 0.85
CA ILE A 76 1.21 -30.79 1.07
C ILE A 76 0.09 -29.87 0.56
N GLY A 77 0.35 -28.58 0.38
CA GLY A 77 -0.66 -27.53 0.11
C GLY A 77 -0.91 -27.27 -1.36
N ASN A 78 -0.89 -28.20 -2.29
CA ASN A 78 -1.34 -28.07 -3.71
C ASN A 78 -1.44 -26.64 -4.28
N GLY A 79 -0.60 -25.70 -3.86
CA GLY A 79 -0.52 -24.33 -4.38
C GLY A 79 -1.73 -23.40 -4.12
N LYS A 80 -2.70 -23.79 -3.30
CA LYS A 80 -3.95 -23.03 -3.08
C LYS A 80 -4.13 -22.42 -1.69
N ASN A 81 -3.14 -22.48 -0.82
CA ASN A 81 -3.27 -21.86 0.50
C ASN A 81 -2.64 -20.47 0.52
N ASP A 82 -3.40 -19.48 0.97
CA ASP A 82 -3.03 -18.08 1.26
C ASP A 82 -1.92 -17.93 2.34
N LEU A 83 -0.92 -18.81 2.32
CA LEU A 83 0.06 -18.99 3.38
C LEU A 83 1.46 -18.46 3.04
N ASP A 84 1.53 -17.44 2.22
CA ASP A 84 2.75 -16.61 2.09
C ASP A 84 3.17 -15.91 3.41
N ALA A 85 2.57 -16.32 4.55
CA ALA A 85 2.60 -15.56 5.77
C ALA A 85 3.07 -16.30 7.03
N ILE A 86 3.56 -17.56 6.98
CA ILE A 86 4.13 -18.20 8.17
C ILE A 86 5.50 -17.57 8.45
N THR A 87 5.60 -16.92 9.60
CA THR A 87 6.84 -16.30 10.09
C THR A 87 7.58 -17.20 11.08
N GLY A 88 8.85 -16.87 11.36
CA GLY A 88 9.61 -17.57 12.38
C GLY A 88 8.96 -17.53 13.77
N ASP A 89 8.21 -16.46 14.08
CA ASP A 89 7.49 -16.36 15.36
C ASP A 89 6.34 -17.37 15.43
N ASP A 90 5.60 -17.55 14.34
CA ASP A 90 4.50 -18.53 14.29
C ASP A 90 5.01 -19.96 14.49
N THR A 91 6.21 -20.28 13.96
CA THR A 91 6.82 -21.61 14.11
C THR A 91 7.37 -21.88 15.51
N ARG A 92 7.48 -20.87 16.37
CA ARG A 92 7.98 -20.98 17.73
C ARG A 92 6.87 -21.04 18.79
N GLU A 93 5.63 -20.75 18.42
CA GLU A 93 4.50 -20.82 19.34
C GLU A 93 4.22 -22.26 19.78
N GLY A 94 4.25 -22.52 21.09
CA GLY A 94 4.10 -23.85 21.68
C GLY A 94 5.33 -24.75 21.52
N LEU A 95 6.45 -24.23 21.04
CA LEU A 95 7.70 -24.96 20.87
C LEU A 95 8.40 -25.19 22.21
N THR A 96 8.77 -26.44 22.48
CA THR A 96 9.76 -26.79 23.50
C THR A 96 10.93 -27.48 22.79
N ALA A 97 12.14 -26.97 23.00
CA ALA A 97 13.32 -27.54 22.38
C ALA A 97 14.54 -27.53 23.33
N VAL A 98 15.42 -28.47 23.13
CA VAL A 98 16.77 -28.52 23.75
C VAL A 98 17.75 -28.62 22.62
N VAL A 99 18.66 -27.67 22.54
CA VAL A 99 19.74 -27.63 21.52
C VAL A 99 21.08 -27.77 22.20
N TYR A 100 21.76 -28.85 21.92
CA TYR A 100 23.05 -29.17 22.53
C TYR A 100 24.11 -29.31 21.45
N ILE A 101 25.21 -28.56 21.63
CA ILE A 101 26.39 -28.64 20.78
C ILE A 101 27.58 -29.16 21.61
N LYS A 102 28.28 -30.14 21.06
CA LYS A 102 29.53 -30.61 21.57
C LYS A 102 30.65 -30.33 20.59
N MET A 103 31.68 -29.64 21.03
CA MET A 103 32.83 -29.33 20.21
C MET A 103 34.10 -29.19 21.04
N THR A 104 35.27 -29.29 20.39
CA THR A 104 36.57 -29.23 21.04
C THR A 104 36.74 -27.86 21.72
N SER A 105 37.19 -27.89 22.99
CA SER A 105 37.29 -26.68 23.82
C SER A 105 38.27 -25.63 23.29
N GLN A 106 39.27 -26.05 22.51
CA GLN A 106 40.24 -25.13 21.88
C GLN A 106 39.64 -24.25 20.77
N ASN A 107 38.51 -24.68 20.17
CA ASN A 107 37.84 -23.99 19.06
C ASN A 107 36.67 -23.16 19.51
N LEU A 108 36.33 -23.16 20.80
CA LEU A 108 35.15 -22.45 21.32
C LEU A 108 35.36 -20.94 21.35
N GLN A 109 34.48 -20.22 20.70
CA GLN A 109 34.41 -18.76 20.70
C GLN A 109 33.08 -18.30 21.31
N PHE A 110 33.14 -17.63 22.45
CA PHE A 110 31.98 -17.05 23.10
C PHE A 110 32.04 -15.53 23.01
N GLU A 111 30.89 -14.92 22.86
CA GLU A 111 30.73 -13.48 23.01
C GLU A 111 30.59 -13.14 24.50
N GLY A 112 31.47 -12.25 24.98
CA GLY A 112 31.46 -11.79 26.36
C GLY A 112 32.09 -12.72 27.40
N GLN A 113 32.35 -12.21 28.59
CA GLN A 113 33.01 -12.88 29.70
C GLN A 113 32.18 -14.01 30.33
N THR A 114 30.84 -13.88 30.25
CA THR A 114 29.87 -14.83 30.83
C THR A 114 29.71 -16.12 30.03
N LYS A 115 30.28 -16.18 28.83
CA LYS A 115 30.14 -17.32 27.89
C LYS A 115 28.67 -17.70 27.57
N SER A 116 27.78 -16.72 27.70
CA SER A 116 26.30 -16.91 27.54
C SER A 116 25.85 -16.99 26.08
N LYS A 117 26.74 -16.62 25.12
CA LYS A 117 26.42 -16.61 23.69
C LYS A 117 27.55 -17.21 22.86
N LEU A 118 27.24 -18.21 22.02
CA LEU A 118 28.19 -18.83 21.11
C LEU A 118 28.41 -17.98 19.86
N GLY A 119 29.70 -17.69 19.55
CA GLY A 119 30.09 -16.87 18.40
C GLY A 119 30.60 -17.64 17.17
N ASN A 120 30.90 -18.95 17.30
CA ASN A 120 31.46 -19.78 16.23
C ASN A 120 30.61 -19.77 14.94
N ALA A 121 31.07 -19.13 13.88
CA ALA A 121 30.32 -18.96 12.63
C ALA A 121 29.99 -20.27 11.91
N GLU A 122 30.93 -21.26 11.97
CA GLU A 122 30.81 -22.58 11.34
C GLU A 122 29.71 -23.46 11.96
N VAL A 123 29.27 -23.16 13.19
CA VAL A 123 28.26 -23.95 13.90
C VAL A 123 26.85 -23.67 13.30
N GLN A 124 26.58 -22.44 12.87
CA GLN A 124 25.25 -22.07 12.33
C GLN A 124 24.88 -22.92 11.11
N PRO A 125 25.64 -22.99 10.01
CA PRO A 125 25.28 -23.78 8.84
C PRO A 125 25.26 -25.28 9.14
N PHE A 126 26.12 -25.79 10.03
CA PHE A 126 26.11 -27.18 10.43
C PHE A 126 24.81 -27.55 11.15
N VAL A 127 24.41 -26.80 12.18
CA VAL A 127 23.13 -27.01 12.89
C VAL A 127 21.94 -26.84 11.96
N GLN A 128 21.98 -25.84 11.10
CA GLN A 128 20.90 -25.60 10.12
C GLN A 128 20.70 -26.79 9.17
N SER A 129 21.77 -27.37 8.65
CA SER A 129 21.72 -28.58 7.80
C SER A 129 21.21 -29.78 8.57
N ALA A 130 21.81 -30.06 9.75
CA ALA A 130 21.48 -31.21 10.59
C ALA A 130 19.98 -31.20 10.99
N VAL A 131 19.50 -30.07 11.45
CA VAL A 131 18.09 -29.93 11.90
C VAL A 131 17.12 -29.97 10.72
N LYS A 132 17.48 -29.32 9.60
CA LYS A 132 16.62 -29.36 8.41
C LYS A 132 16.44 -30.78 7.89
N GLU A 133 17.55 -31.49 7.66
CA GLU A 133 17.49 -32.86 7.15
C GLU A 133 16.77 -33.82 8.12
N GLY A 134 17.00 -33.66 9.43
CA GLY A 134 16.34 -34.49 10.45
C GLY A 134 14.84 -34.22 10.54
N LEU A 135 14.40 -32.98 10.45
CA LEU A 135 12.98 -32.61 10.44
C LEU A 135 12.27 -33.03 9.16
N ASP A 136 12.90 -32.81 8.00
CA ASP A 136 12.34 -33.20 6.72
C ASP A 136 12.07 -34.70 6.67
N MET A 137 13.03 -35.52 7.13
CA MET A 137 12.89 -36.97 7.24
C MET A 137 11.81 -37.38 8.25
N TYR A 138 11.80 -36.74 9.43
CA TYR A 138 10.79 -37.05 10.45
C TYR A 138 9.36 -36.77 9.96
N PHE A 139 9.15 -35.63 9.29
CA PHE A 139 7.82 -35.25 8.79
C PHE A 139 7.33 -36.19 7.66
N GLU A 140 8.25 -36.74 6.86
CA GLU A 140 7.89 -37.75 5.86
C GLU A 140 7.53 -39.09 6.48
N GLU A 141 8.25 -39.51 7.52
CA GLU A 141 8.00 -40.76 8.23
C GLU A 141 6.79 -40.72 9.17
N ASN A 142 6.46 -39.52 9.70
CA ASN A 142 5.41 -39.31 10.71
C ASN A 142 4.39 -38.25 10.28
N PRO A 143 3.60 -38.49 9.25
CA PRO A 143 2.70 -37.48 8.68
C PRO A 143 1.60 -37.01 9.64
N ALA A 144 1.21 -37.83 10.63
CA ALA A 144 0.25 -37.46 11.67
C ALA A 144 0.81 -36.40 12.62
N ASP A 145 2.06 -36.58 13.05
CA ASP A 145 2.77 -35.62 13.91
C ASP A 145 3.07 -34.33 13.15
N ALA A 146 3.53 -34.45 11.89
CA ALA A 146 3.73 -33.30 11.01
C ALA A 146 2.44 -32.48 10.85
N LYS A 147 1.29 -33.12 10.66
CA LYS A 147 0.00 -32.46 10.58
C LYS A 147 -0.34 -31.69 11.86
N ALA A 148 -0.15 -32.32 13.04
CA ALA A 148 -0.42 -31.67 14.32
C ALA A 148 0.45 -30.41 14.53
N VAL A 149 1.75 -30.50 14.18
CA VAL A 149 2.67 -29.35 14.24
C VAL A 149 2.20 -28.23 13.29
N ILE A 150 1.83 -28.57 12.06
CA ILE A 150 1.39 -27.60 11.08
C ILE A 150 0.08 -26.94 11.50
N GLU A 151 -0.89 -27.69 12.00
CA GLU A 151 -2.16 -27.12 12.50
C GLU A 151 -1.90 -26.11 13.63
N LYS A 152 -0.95 -26.38 14.52
CA LYS A 152 -0.55 -25.46 15.58
C LYS A 152 0.07 -24.18 15.00
N VAL A 153 1.00 -24.31 14.07
CA VAL A 153 1.65 -23.16 13.39
C VAL A 153 0.63 -22.33 12.58
N TYR A 154 -0.32 -22.98 11.94
CA TYR A 154 -1.42 -22.29 11.23
C TYR A 154 -2.31 -21.50 12.18
N LEU A 155 -2.64 -22.08 13.33
CA LEU A 155 -3.43 -21.39 14.34
C LEU A 155 -2.69 -20.11 14.82
N ALA A 156 -1.39 -20.21 15.08
CA ALA A 156 -0.55 -19.08 15.46
C ALA A 156 -0.54 -17.98 14.37
N ALA A 157 -0.28 -18.35 13.12
CA ALA A 157 -0.28 -17.43 12.00
C ALA A 157 -1.64 -16.74 11.82
N LYS A 158 -2.75 -17.50 11.91
CA LYS A 158 -4.12 -16.98 11.83
C LYS A 158 -4.44 -16.01 12.97
N ALA A 159 -4.04 -16.35 14.19
CA ALA A 159 -4.23 -15.48 15.36
C ALA A 159 -3.46 -14.16 15.21
N ARG A 160 -2.19 -14.22 14.77
CA ARG A 160 -1.37 -13.05 14.49
C ARG A 160 -1.98 -12.16 13.40
N LEU A 161 -2.45 -12.74 12.30
CA LEU A 161 -3.10 -12.01 11.21
C LEU A 161 -4.40 -11.37 11.66
N ALA A 162 -5.22 -12.08 12.44
CA ALA A 162 -6.45 -11.54 13.01
C ALA A 162 -6.17 -10.38 13.99
N ALA A 163 -5.18 -10.53 14.87
CA ALA A 163 -4.76 -9.46 15.79
C ALA A 163 -4.24 -8.22 15.02
N LYS A 164 -3.46 -8.44 13.95
CA LYS A 164 -3.00 -7.36 13.08
C LYS A 164 -4.18 -6.65 12.40
N ALA A 165 -5.11 -7.40 11.81
CA ALA A 165 -6.30 -6.84 11.16
C ALA A 165 -7.17 -6.05 12.15
N ALA A 166 -7.37 -6.56 13.37
CA ALA A 166 -8.09 -5.85 14.43
C ALA A 166 -7.39 -4.56 14.85
N LYS A 167 -6.07 -4.60 15.04
CA LYS A 167 -5.26 -3.40 15.32
C LYS A 167 -5.35 -2.38 14.21
N ASP A 168 -5.22 -2.82 12.96
CA ASP A 168 -5.33 -1.96 11.78
C ASP A 168 -6.73 -1.34 11.66
N ALA A 169 -7.80 -2.09 11.99
CA ALA A 169 -9.16 -1.58 12.03
C ALA A 169 -9.36 -0.50 13.12
N ILE A 170 -8.80 -0.70 14.33
CA ILE A 170 -8.85 0.29 15.42
C ILE A 170 -8.07 1.55 15.03
N ILE A 171 -6.88 1.41 14.44
CA ILE A 171 -6.07 2.54 13.98
C ILE A 171 -6.80 3.31 12.87
N ARG A 172 -7.43 2.62 11.92
CA ARG A 172 -8.23 3.23 10.84
C ARG A 172 -9.41 4.01 11.42
N LYS A 173 -10.14 3.42 12.35
CA LYS A 173 -11.28 4.04 13.01
C LYS A 173 -10.84 5.30 13.78
N GLY A 174 -9.78 5.22 14.58
CA GLY A 174 -9.26 6.37 15.33
C GLY A 174 -8.61 7.45 14.47
N ALA A 175 -8.06 7.11 13.30
CA ALA A 175 -7.43 8.07 12.40
C ALA A 175 -8.42 8.90 11.57
N LEU A 176 -9.65 8.40 11.39
CA LEU A 176 -10.68 9.02 10.54
C LEU A 176 -11.88 9.52 11.36
N GLU A 177 -12.27 8.83 12.44
CA GLU A 177 -13.35 9.24 13.33
C GLU A 177 -12.83 10.25 14.37
N GLY A 178 -13.26 11.49 14.24
CA GLY A 178 -12.88 12.59 15.13
C GLY A 178 -11.68 13.42 14.66
N ALA A 179 -11.14 13.15 13.48
CA ALA A 179 -10.13 14.04 12.89
C ALA A 179 -10.78 15.39 12.54
N SER A 180 -10.18 16.48 13.02
CA SER A 180 -10.53 17.83 12.55
C SER A 180 -10.30 17.93 11.03
N LEU A 181 -11.08 18.78 10.37
CA LEU A 181 -10.91 19.05 8.94
C LEU A 181 -9.46 19.40 8.62
N PRO A 182 -8.92 18.96 7.48
CA PRO A 182 -7.53 19.22 7.13
C PRO A 182 -7.25 20.72 7.10
N GLY A 183 -6.17 21.18 7.72
CA GLY A 183 -5.81 22.60 7.78
C GLY A 183 -5.61 23.26 6.42
N LYS A 184 -5.31 22.44 5.38
CA LYS A 184 -5.20 22.92 3.99
C LYS A 184 -6.55 23.06 3.27
N LEU A 185 -7.62 22.44 3.78
CA LEU A 185 -8.97 22.59 3.22
C LEU A 185 -9.51 23.99 3.48
N ALA A 186 -9.83 24.71 2.43
CA ALA A 186 -10.63 25.91 2.53
C ALA A 186 -12.10 25.52 2.31
N ASP A 187 -12.81 25.24 3.39
CA ASP A 187 -14.18 24.77 3.36
C ASP A 187 -15.19 25.83 2.90
N CYS A 188 -16.40 25.42 2.50
CA CYS A 188 -17.49 26.30 2.19
C CYS A 188 -18.41 26.50 3.42
N GLN A 189 -19.28 27.52 3.32
CA GLN A 189 -20.24 27.86 4.37
C GLN A 189 -21.47 26.97 4.35
N GLU A 190 -21.86 26.51 3.15
CA GLU A 190 -23.01 25.64 2.93
C GLU A 190 -22.77 24.25 3.56
N LYS A 191 -23.82 23.70 4.16
CA LYS A 191 -23.79 22.39 4.81
C LYS A 191 -24.63 21.34 4.09
N ASP A 192 -25.49 21.76 3.15
CA ASP A 192 -26.23 20.82 2.30
C ASP A 192 -25.30 20.26 1.22
N PRO A 193 -24.98 18.94 1.25
CA PRO A 193 -24.11 18.34 0.27
C PRO A 193 -24.56 18.53 -1.17
N ARG A 194 -25.87 18.62 -1.41
CA ARG A 194 -26.45 18.72 -2.75
C ARG A 194 -26.11 20.03 -3.47
N THR A 195 -25.81 21.07 -2.70
CA THR A 195 -25.45 22.39 -3.20
C THR A 195 -23.97 22.70 -3.03
N SER A 196 -23.23 21.85 -2.31
CA SER A 196 -21.81 22.04 -2.01
C SER A 196 -20.90 21.35 -3.02
N GLU A 197 -19.79 22.02 -3.33
CA GLU A 197 -18.79 21.56 -4.30
C GLU A 197 -17.39 21.52 -3.66
N LEU A 198 -16.62 20.46 -3.93
CA LEU A 198 -15.21 20.34 -3.55
C LEU A 198 -14.34 20.35 -4.80
N PHE A 199 -13.48 21.35 -4.94
CA PHE A 199 -12.44 21.38 -5.97
C PHE A 199 -11.14 20.82 -5.40
N ILE A 200 -10.66 19.76 -6.02
CA ILE A 200 -9.34 19.16 -5.76
C ILE A 200 -8.37 19.82 -6.72
N VAL A 201 -7.45 20.63 -6.22
CA VAL A 201 -6.62 21.51 -7.04
C VAL A 201 -5.16 21.10 -6.93
N GLU A 202 -4.47 21.01 -8.06
CA GLU A 202 -3.05 20.71 -8.10
C GLU A 202 -2.21 21.89 -7.61
N GLY A 203 -1.40 21.63 -6.58
CA GLY A 203 -0.41 22.57 -6.05
C GLY A 203 -0.98 23.73 -5.22
N ASP A 204 -0.07 24.36 -4.46
CA ASP A 204 -0.42 25.48 -3.59
C ASP A 204 -0.66 26.78 -4.38
N SER A 205 -0.01 26.98 -5.54
CA SER A 205 -0.16 28.18 -6.37
C SER A 205 -1.56 28.28 -6.94
N ALA A 206 -2.00 27.27 -7.71
CA ALA A 206 -3.35 27.22 -8.24
C ALA A 206 -4.39 27.12 -7.13
N GLY A 207 -4.10 26.38 -6.04
CA GLY A 207 -4.91 26.34 -4.83
C GLY A 207 -5.12 27.74 -4.19
N GLY A 208 -4.10 28.58 -4.23
CA GLY A 208 -4.17 29.98 -3.77
C GLY A 208 -5.11 30.83 -4.61
N SER A 209 -4.95 30.80 -5.94
CA SER A 209 -5.84 31.49 -6.89
C SER A 209 -7.28 31.00 -6.77
N ALA A 210 -7.48 29.67 -6.67
CA ALA A 210 -8.81 29.08 -6.50
C ALA A 210 -9.48 29.50 -5.18
N LYS A 211 -8.73 29.53 -4.07
CA LYS A 211 -9.25 30.00 -2.77
C LYS A 211 -9.68 31.45 -2.79
N GLN A 212 -9.03 32.30 -3.56
CA GLN A 212 -9.38 33.71 -3.72
C GLN A 212 -10.57 33.90 -4.67
N GLY A 213 -10.58 33.19 -5.80
CA GLY A 213 -11.60 33.32 -6.85
C GLY A 213 -12.94 32.61 -6.57
N ARG A 214 -12.99 31.62 -5.67
CA ARG A 214 -14.19 30.81 -5.40
C ARG A 214 -15.36 31.56 -4.80
N ASP A 215 -16.56 31.07 -4.98
CA ASP A 215 -17.70 31.43 -4.13
C ASP A 215 -17.62 30.65 -2.81
N ARG A 216 -17.27 31.37 -1.73
CA ARG A 216 -17.12 30.80 -0.38
C ARG A 216 -18.40 30.19 0.18
N LYS A 217 -19.54 30.56 -0.36
CA LYS A 217 -20.83 30.07 0.10
C LYS A 217 -20.93 28.55 -0.13
N PHE A 218 -20.60 28.05 -1.31
CA PHE A 218 -20.84 26.66 -1.68
C PHE A 218 -19.64 25.92 -2.25
N GLN A 219 -18.50 26.60 -2.50
CA GLN A 219 -17.29 25.98 -3.05
C GLN A 219 -16.19 25.83 -2.00
N ALA A 220 -15.73 24.60 -1.82
CA ALA A 220 -14.56 24.24 -1.02
C ALA A 220 -13.36 23.96 -1.92
N ILE A 221 -12.14 24.28 -1.44
CA ILE A 221 -10.88 24.03 -2.15
C ILE A 221 -9.96 23.17 -1.30
N LEU A 222 -9.50 22.06 -1.88
CA LEU A 222 -8.48 21.19 -1.31
C LEU A 222 -7.27 21.16 -2.24
N PRO A 223 -6.18 21.87 -1.95
CA PRO A 223 -4.96 21.74 -2.73
C PRO A 223 -4.26 20.41 -2.40
N LEU A 224 -3.73 19.74 -3.43
CA LEU A 224 -2.90 18.56 -3.32
C LEU A 224 -1.46 18.91 -3.71
N ARG A 225 -0.48 18.49 -2.91
CA ARG A 225 0.94 18.75 -3.14
C ARG A 225 1.59 17.58 -3.88
N GLY A 226 1.83 17.80 -5.16
CA GLY A 226 2.53 16.81 -6.00
C GLY A 226 1.72 15.56 -6.32
N LYS A 227 2.40 14.56 -6.87
CA LYS A 227 1.79 13.29 -7.27
C LYS A 227 1.35 12.48 -6.06
N ILE A 228 0.11 12.03 -6.07
CA ILE A 228 -0.42 11.15 -5.01
C ILE A 228 0.04 9.70 -5.22
N LEU A 229 -0.15 8.90 -4.17
CA LEU A 229 0.17 7.48 -4.19
C LEU A 229 -0.67 6.73 -5.25
N ASN A 230 -0.04 5.85 -6.02
CA ASN A 230 -0.76 4.94 -6.92
C ASN A 230 -1.51 3.86 -6.11
N THR A 231 -2.82 4.01 -6.01
CA THR A 231 -3.68 3.18 -5.17
C THR A 231 -4.06 1.84 -5.79
N GLU A 232 -3.76 1.61 -7.08
CA GLU A 232 -3.87 0.29 -7.69
C GLU A 232 -2.88 -0.72 -7.08
N ARG A 233 -1.73 -0.24 -6.62
CA ARG A 233 -0.65 -1.06 -6.06
C ARG A 233 -0.56 -1.00 -4.55
N ALA A 234 -1.08 0.05 -3.96
CA ALA A 234 -0.90 0.33 -2.55
C ALA A 234 -1.92 -0.41 -1.69
N ARG A 235 -1.46 -0.91 -0.55
CA ARG A 235 -2.34 -1.44 0.48
C ARG A 235 -3.09 -0.31 1.17
N LEU A 236 -4.27 -0.62 1.70
CA LEU A 236 -5.16 0.36 2.33
C LEU A 236 -4.51 1.10 3.52
N ASP A 237 -3.65 0.42 4.30
CA ASP A 237 -2.89 1.04 5.39
C ASP A 237 -2.00 2.18 4.87
N LYS A 238 -1.31 1.97 3.74
CA LYS A 238 -0.46 3.00 3.12
C LYS A 238 -1.27 4.15 2.52
N ILE A 239 -2.45 3.87 2.01
CA ILE A 239 -3.37 4.89 1.47
C ILE A 239 -3.82 5.85 2.58
N ILE A 240 -4.15 5.30 3.77
CA ILE A 240 -4.60 6.09 4.93
C ILE A 240 -3.44 6.84 5.62
N GLU A 241 -2.22 6.30 5.56
CA GLU A 241 -1.02 6.97 6.06
C GLU A 241 -0.58 8.13 5.15
N PHE A 242 -0.90 8.06 3.85
CA PHE A 242 -0.50 9.09 2.88
C PHE A 242 -1.29 10.39 3.08
N GLU A 243 -0.62 11.46 3.48
CA GLU A 243 -1.21 12.71 3.98
C GLU A 243 -2.25 13.32 3.01
N GLU A 244 -1.96 13.31 1.68
CA GLU A 244 -2.84 13.89 0.68
C GLU A 244 -4.15 13.12 0.53
N LEU A 245 -4.09 11.78 0.51
CA LEU A 245 -5.27 10.92 0.41
C LEU A 245 -6.06 10.90 1.72
N LYS A 246 -5.37 10.88 2.86
CA LYS A 246 -5.99 11.03 4.18
C LYS A 246 -6.77 12.35 4.28
N ALA A 247 -6.17 13.45 3.84
CA ALA A 247 -6.84 14.75 3.82
C ALA A 247 -8.08 14.74 2.91
N LEU A 248 -8.00 14.10 1.75
CA LEU A 248 -9.13 13.96 0.82
C LEU A 248 -10.28 13.15 1.43
N VAL A 249 -9.98 11.99 2.06
CA VAL A 249 -11.00 11.14 2.73
C VAL A 249 -11.69 11.90 3.86
N ILE A 250 -10.92 12.62 4.69
CA ILE A 250 -11.47 13.43 5.78
C ILE A 250 -12.32 14.60 5.22
N ALA A 251 -11.86 15.27 4.17
CA ALA A 251 -12.62 16.35 3.53
C ALA A 251 -13.96 15.88 2.99
N LEU A 252 -13.99 14.71 2.34
CA LEU A 252 -15.22 14.10 1.81
C LEU A 252 -16.18 13.66 2.92
N GLY A 253 -15.69 13.26 4.08
CA GLY A 253 -16.50 12.94 5.27
C GLY A 253 -17.12 11.55 5.27
N MET A 254 -17.12 10.83 4.15
CA MET A 254 -17.80 9.54 4.01
C MET A 254 -17.00 8.31 4.45
N GLY A 255 -15.73 8.50 4.89
CA GLY A 255 -14.84 7.39 5.25
C GLY A 255 -14.32 6.61 4.04
N ILE A 256 -13.73 5.44 4.30
CA ILE A 256 -13.15 4.55 3.29
C ILE A 256 -13.23 3.09 3.76
N ALA A 257 -13.38 2.13 2.84
CA ALA A 257 -13.48 0.70 3.12
C ALA A 257 -14.53 0.38 4.19
N ASP A 258 -14.16 -0.26 5.30
CA ASP A 258 -15.09 -0.69 6.37
C ASP A 258 -15.79 0.48 7.09
N THR A 259 -15.24 1.70 6.98
CA THR A 259 -15.82 2.93 7.56
C THR A 259 -16.66 3.72 6.59
N LEU A 260 -16.83 3.22 5.35
CA LEU A 260 -17.55 3.91 4.28
C LEU A 260 -19.02 4.10 4.66
N ASN A 261 -19.46 5.36 4.71
CA ASN A 261 -20.84 5.75 4.91
C ASN A 261 -21.24 6.86 3.93
N PRO A 262 -21.92 6.53 2.83
CA PRO A 262 -22.32 7.49 1.80
C PRO A 262 -23.19 8.65 2.30
N GLU A 263 -23.99 8.44 3.35
CA GLU A 263 -24.85 9.48 3.93
C GLU A 263 -24.07 10.64 4.55
N LYS A 264 -22.80 10.41 4.87
CA LYS A 264 -21.89 11.41 5.42
C LYS A 264 -21.11 12.19 4.35
N LEU A 265 -21.37 11.95 3.05
CA LEU A 265 -20.71 12.68 1.97
C LEU A 265 -21.04 14.17 2.07
N ARG A 266 -19.99 15.01 2.15
CA ARG A 266 -20.13 16.46 2.38
C ARG A 266 -20.33 17.28 1.10
N TYR A 267 -20.00 16.74 -0.05
CA TYR A 267 -20.07 17.45 -1.33
C TYR A 267 -20.62 16.52 -2.41
N HIS A 268 -21.75 16.86 -3.01
CA HIS A 268 -22.32 16.08 -4.13
C HIS A 268 -21.68 16.44 -5.47
N ARG A 269 -20.74 17.38 -5.49
CA ARG A 269 -19.94 17.69 -6.67
C ARG A 269 -18.47 17.77 -6.27
N VAL A 270 -17.71 16.77 -6.69
CA VAL A 270 -16.27 16.66 -6.48
C VAL A 270 -15.58 16.89 -7.80
N VAL A 271 -14.79 17.94 -7.91
CA VAL A 271 -14.22 18.41 -9.17
C VAL A 271 -12.69 18.27 -9.12
N ILE A 272 -12.13 17.46 -10.01
CA ILE A 272 -10.69 17.38 -10.22
C ILE A 272 -10.30 18.56 -11.13
N MET A 273 -9.34 19.36 -10.67
CA MET A 273 -8.84 20.53 -11.37
C MET A 273 -7.30 20.52 -11.36
N THR A 274 -6.71 19.98 -12.40
CA THR A 274 -5.27 19.80 -12.61
C THR A 274 -4.76 20.66 -13.76
N ASP A 275 -3.46 20.88 -13.81
CA ASP A 275 -2.79 21.60 -14.88
C ASP A 275 -2.95 20.87 -16.24
N ALA A 276 -2.90 21.63 -17.34
CA ALA A 276 -3.05 21.10 -18.70
C ALA A 276 -1.68 20.61 -19.24
N ASP A 277 -0.93 19.87 -18.46
CA ASP A 277 0.35 19.29 -18.81
C ASP A 277 0.39 17.78 -18.48
N VAL A 278 1.50 17.12 -18.79
CA VAL A 278 1.67 15.67 -18.58
C VAL A 278 1.65 15.27 -17.11
N ASP A 279 2.08 16.16 -16.21
CA ASP A 279 2.07 15.90 -14.77
C ASP A 279 0.65 16.01 -14.21
N GLY A 280 -0.11 17.04 -14.63
CA GLY A 280 -1.52 17.21 -14.26
C GLY A 280 -2.40 16.08 -14.77
N GLU A 281 -2.18 15.58 -16.00
CA GLU A 281 -2.89 14.40 -16.51
C GLU A 281 -2.55 13.14 -15.72
N HIS A 282 -1.30 12.99 -15.26
CA HIS A 282 -0.91 11.88 -14.40
C HIS A 282 -1.58 11.97 -13.02
N ILE A 283 -1.62 13.15 -12.41
CA ILE A 283 -2.32 13.38 -11.13
C ILE A 283 -3.81 13.08 -11.27
N MET A 284 -4.43 13.53 -12.34
CA MET A 284 -5.82 13.21 -12.66
C MET A 284 -6.05 11.69 -12.76
N THR A 285 -5.18 10.97 -13.46
CA THR A 285 -5.27 9.51 -13.59
C THR A 285 -5.12 8.80 -12.23
N LEU A 286 -4.21 9.27 -11.36
CA LEU A 286 -4.05 8.74 -10.02
C LEU A 286 -5.29 8.99 -9.15
N LEU A 287 -5.91 10.17 -9.23
CA LEU A 287 -7.15 10.50 -8.54
C LEU A 287 -8.32 9.64 -9.05
N LEU A 288 -8.45 9.47 -10.37
CA LEU A 288 -9.48 8.60 -10.96
C LEU A 288 -9.31 7.15 -10.47
N THR A 289 -8.06 6.65 -10.41
CA THR A 289 -7.76 5.32 -9.86
C THR A 289 -8.21 5.21 -8.40
N PHE A 290 -7.90 6.22 -7.59
CA PHE A 290 -8.31 6.26 -6.18
C PHE A 290 -9.85 6.26 -6.03
N PHE A 291 -10.55 7.11 -6.74
CA PHE A 291 -12.02 7.16 -6.68
C PHE A 291 -12.66 5.85 -7.17
N TYR A 292 -12.16 5.30 -8.26
CA TYR A 292 -12.67 4.03 -8.81
C TYR A 292 -12.49 2.86 -7.85
N ARG A 293 -11.28 2.71 -7.26
CA ARG A 293 -10.94 1.56 -6.40
C ARG A 293 -11.46 1.66 -4.98
N HIS A 294 -11.50 2.87 -4.41
CA HIS A 294 -11.75 3.04 -2.98
C HIS A 294 -13.02 3.82 -2.63
N LEU A 295 -13.53 4.62 -3.55
CA LEU A 295 -14.74 5.41 -3.38
C LEU A 295 -15.70 5.30 -4.59
N PRO A 296 -16.02 4.05 -5.04
CA PRO A 296 -16.82 3.84 -6.26
C PRO A 296 -18.19 4.53 -6.19
N TYR A 297 -18.76 4.69 -5.00
CA TYR A 297 -20.01 5.39 -4.78
C TYR A 297 -20.03 6.80 -5.42
N ILE A 298 -18.92 7.56 -5.30
CA ILE A 298 -18.81 8.91 -5.85
C ILE A 298 -18.91 8.91 -7.38
N VAL A 299 -18.31 7.90 -8.03
CA VAL A 299 -18.33 7.77 -9.49
C VAL A 299 -19.70 7.27 -9.96
N GLN A 300 -20.21 6.19 -9.35
CA GLN A 300 -21.47 5.54 -9.72
C GLN A 300 -22.68 6.46 -9.56
N ASN A 301 -22.65 7.37 -8.58
CA ASN A 301 -23.74 8.32 -8.34
C ASN A 301 -23.52 9.68 -9.03
N GLY A 302 -22.54 9.77 -9.92
CA GLY A 302 -22.32 10.94 -10.76
C GLY A 302 -21.84 12.18 -10.00
N HIS A 303 -21.13 11.99 -8.88
CA HIS A 303 -20.61 13.08 -8.07
C HIS A 303 -19.21 13.54 -8.51
N LEU A 304 -18.50 12.79 -9.38
CA LEU A 304 -17.14 13.10 -9.82
C LEU A 304 -17.13 13.83 -11.16
N TYR A 305 -16.39 14.94 -11.22
CA TYR A 305 -16.23 15.78 -12.39
C TYR A 305 -14.77 16.13 -12.64
N ILE A 306 -14.43 16.42 -13.88
CA ILE A 306 -13.15 16.99 -14.31
C ILE A 306 -13.42 18.38 -14.84
N ALA A 307 -12.76 19.38 -14.28
CA ALA A 307 -12.82 20.75 -14.78
C ALA A 307 -12.07 20.86 -16.11
N GLN A 308 -12.59 21.66 -17.02
CA GLN A 308 -11.97 21.96 -18.31
C GLN A 308 -11.67 23.46 -18.39
N PRO A 309 -10.50 23.92 -17.89
CA PRO A 309 -10.06 25.29 -18.07
C PRO A 309 -9.75 25.60 -19.55
N PRO A 310 -9.81 26.87 -20.00
CA PRO A 310 -9.39 27.22 -21.34
C PRO A 310 -7.90 27.05 -21.51
N LEU A 311 -7.49 26.58 -22.68
CA LEU A 311 -6.07 26.45 -23.06
C LEU A 311 -5.45 27.77 -23.55
N TYR A 312 -6.30 28.68 -24.07
CA TYR A 312 -5.83 29.92 -24.68
C TYR A 312 -6.68 31.12 -24.28
N LYS A 313 -6.00 32.26 -24.06
CA LYS A 313 -6.59 33.59 -24.06
C LYS A 313 -6.12 34.33 -25.30
N ILE A 314 -7.07 34.78 -26.14
CA ILE A 314 -6.82 35.44 -27.42
C ILE A 314 -7.25 36.88 -27.28
N SER A 315 -6.30 37.81 -27.23
CA SER A 315 -6.55 39.23 -27.09
C SER A 315 -6.74 39.84 -28.49
N LEU A 316 -7.90 40.47 -28.69
CA LEU A 316 -8.38 41.05 -29.96
C LEU A 316 -8.46 42.58 -29.84
N GLY A 317 -7.34 43.23 -29.61
CA GLY A 317 -7.28 44.66 -29.28
C GLY A 317 -7.73 44.92 -27.84
N LYS A 318 -8.89 45.60 -27.66
CA LYS A 318 -9.44 45.89 -26.32
C LYS A 318 -10.31 44.79 -25.75
N THR A 319 -10.65 43.77 -26.54
CA THR A 319 -11.46 42.61 -26.12
C THR A 319 -10.61 41.36 -26.12
N PHE A 320 -11.08 40.31 -25.45
CA PHE A 320 -10.45 39.01 -25.49
C PHE A 320 -11.51 37.89 -25.58
N GLN A 321 -11.09 36.73 -26.05
CA GLN A 321 -11.86 35.50 -26.06
C GLN A 321 -11.02 34.35 -25.52
N TYR A 322 -11.68 33.38 -24.86
CA TYR A 322 -11.05 32.13 -24.46
C TYR A 322 -11.30 31.05 -25.51
N ALA A 323 -10.30 30.15 -25.67
CA ALA A 323 -10.45 28.96 -26.49
C ALA A 323 -10.04 27.73 -25.67
N TYR A 324 -10.86 26.71 -25.72
CA TYR A 324 -10.72 25.46 -24.97
C TYR A 324 -10.02 24.37 -25.79
N THR A 325 -9.93 24.56 -27.12
CA THR A 325 -9.29 23.63 -28.06
C THR A 325 -8.45 24.39 -29.09
N ASP A 326 -7.48 23.68 -29.70
CA ASP A 326 -6.72 24.23 -30.83
C ASP A 326 -7.61 24.62 -32.01
N ASN A 327 -8.66 23.85 -32.29
CA ASN A 327 -9.59 24.14 -33.36
C ASN A 327 -10.36 25.45 -33.12
N GLU A 328 -10.76 25.70 -31.86
CA GLU A 328 -11.43 26.97 -31.50
C GLU A 328 -10.44 28.14 -31.65
N LYS A 329 -9.20 28.00 -31.18
CA LYS A 329 -8.15 29.01 -31.38
C LYS A 329 -8.00 29.36 -32.84
N VAL A 330 -7.89 28.37 -33.74
CA VAL A 330 -7.71 28.57 -35.18
C VAL A 330 -8.92 29.33 -35.77
N LYS A 331 -10.16 28.97 -35.39
CA LYS A 331 -11.37 29.63 -35.83
C LYS A 331 -11.42 31.10 -35.41
N ILE A 332 -11.13 31.42 -34.14
CA ILE A 332 -11.12 32.76 -33.58
C ILE A 332 -10.08 33.63 -34.29
N VAL A 333 -8.87 33.10 -34.46
CA VAL A 333 -7.78 33.82 -35.14
C VAL A 333 -8.10 34.07 -36.64
N ALA A 334 -8.67 33.08 -37.33
CA ALA A 334 -9.06 33.23 -38.74
C ALA A 334 -10.18 34.29 -38.89
N ALA A 335 -11.20 34.29 -38.06
CA ALA A 335 -12.25 35.27 -38.03
C ALA A 335 -11.70 36.70 -37.82
N HIS A 336 -10.73 36.85 -36.91
CA HIS A 336 -10.10 38.16 -36.65
C HIS A 336 -9.26 38.66 -37.80
N LYS A 337 -8.45 37.78 -38.45
CA LYS A 337 -7.64 38.16 -39.62
C LYS A 337 -8.48 38.74 -40.75
N ASN A 338 -9.70 38.26 -40.97
CA ASN A 338 -10.60 38.75 -41.98
C ASN A 338 -11.12 40.20 -41.72
N THR A 339 -10.89 40.74 -40.54
CA THR A 339 -11.28 42.11 -40.18
C THR A 339 -10.23 43.18 -40.48
N GLY A 340 -9.03 42.81 -40.97
CA GLY A 340 -7.96 43.73 -41.27
C GLY A 340 -7.32 44.46 -40.09
N LYS A 341 -7.62 44.01 -38.83
CA LYS A 341 -7.11 44.59 -37.59
C LYS A 341 -5.76 44.00 -37.21
N THR A 342 -5.10 44.61 -36.20
CA THR A 342 -3.84 44.17 -35.65
C THR A 342 -3.86 42.66 -35.32
N PRO A 343 -2.75 41.90 -35.54
CA PRO A 343 -2.72 40.49 -35.20
C PRO A 343 -3.09 40.22 -33.74
N PRO A 344 -3.87 39.17 -33.46
CA PRO A 344 -4.24 38.85 -32.10
C PRO A 344 -3.03 38.41 -31.27
N ASN A 345 -2.97 38.82 -29.99
CA ASN A 345 -2.01 38.27 -29.04
C ASN A 345 -2.59 37.02 -28.41
N ILE A 346 -1.87 35.88 -28.48
CA ILE A 346 -2.31 34.58 -28.01
C ILE A 346 -1.45 34.20 -26.81
N GLN A 347 -2.09 34.09 -25.66
CA GLN A 347 -1.49 33.52 -24.44
C GLN A 347 -1.97 32.07 -24.31
N ARG A 348 -1.05 31.12 -24.19
CA ARG A 348 -1.34 29.73 -23.85
C ARG A 348 -1.19 29.57 -22.34
N TYR A 349 -2.18 28.94 -21.70
CA TYR A 349 -2.10 28.54 -20.32
C TYR A 349 -1.59 27.10 -20.24
N LYS A 350 -0.46 26.88 -19.54
CA LYS A 350 0.07 25.54 -19.24
C LYS A 350 -0.36 25.05 -17.88
N GLY A 351 -0.53 25.96 -16.92
CA GLY A 351 -0.95 25.65 -15.58
C GLY A 351 -2.01 26.62 -15.05
N LEU A 352 -2.84 26.14 -14.14
CA LEU A 352 -3.89 26.91 -13.46
C LEU A 352 -3.30 28.05 -12.61
N GLY A 353 -2.05 27.89 -12.15
CA GLY A 353 -1.33 28.92 -11.42
C GLY A 353 -0.99 30.16 -12.26
N GLU A 354 -1.07 30.11 -13.60
CA GLU A 354 -0.92 31.24 -14.51
C GLU A 354 -2.16 32.12 -14.59
N MET A 355 -3.31 31.60 -14.11
CA MET A 355 -4.56 32.35 -14.06
C MET A 355 -4.65 33.13 -12.75
N ASN A 356 -5.04 34.40 -12.85
CA ASN A 356 -5.41 35.15 -11.65
C ASN A 356 -6.78 34.67 -11.11
N PRO A 357 -7.16 35.01 -9.87
CA PRO A 357 -8.40 34.54 -9.26
C PRO A 357 -9.66 34.82 -10.08
N ASP A 358 -9.76 36.02 -10.67
CA ASP A 358 -10.95 36.42 -11.45
C ASP A 358 -11.06 35.61 -12.77
N GLN A 359 -9.92 35.35 -13.43
CA GLN A 359 -9.88 34.52 -14.63
C GLN A 359 -10.29 33.08 -14.33
N LEU A 360 -9.78 32.51 -13.24
CA LEU A 360 -10.09 31.14 -12.83
C LEU A 360 -11.57 31.03 -12.44
N TRP A 361 -12.14 32.03 -11.75
CA TRP A 361 -13.56 32.10 -11.48
C TRP A 361 -14.36 32.13 -12.77
N GLU A 362 -14.12 33.13 -13.63
CA GLU A 362 -14.91 33.38 -14.83
C GLU A 362 -14.96 32.19 -15.78
N THR A 363 -13.84 31.47 -15.93
CA THR A 363 -13.70 30.42 -16.94
C THR A 363 -13.96 29.01 -16.43
N THR A 364 -13.63 28.72 -15.14
CA THR A 364 -13.51 27.35 -14.65
C THR A 364 -14.37 27.05 -13.43
N MET A 365 -14.63 28.05 -12.57
CA MET A 365 -15.33 27.82 -11.30
C MET A 365 -16.77 28.34 -11.29
N ASN A 366 -17.08 29.40 -12.05
CA ASN A 366 -18.41 29.98 -12.10
C ASN A 366 -19.43 29.00 -12.72
N PRO A 367 -20.48 28.58 -12.01
CA PRO A 367 -21.50 27.65 -12.51
C PRO A 367 -22.17 28.03 -13.83
N GLN A 368 -22.18 29.31 -14.16
CA GLN A 368 -22.82 29.81 -15.40
C GLN A 368 -21.96 29.64 -16.65
N ASN A 369 -20.63 29.65 -16.49
CA ASN A 369 -19.71 29.74 -17.64
C ASN A 369 -18.78 28.53 -17.76
N ARG A 370 -18.57 27.80 -16.66
CA ARG A 370 -17.61 26.70 -16.57
C ARG A 370 -17.99 25.51 -17.44
N ILE A 371 -16.98 24.84 -17.96
CA ILE A 371 -17.13 23.55 -18.63
C ILE A 371 -16.56 22.46 -17.70
N MET A 372 -17.37 21.44 -17.44
CA MET A 372 -16.97 20.27 -16.66
C MET A 372 -17.43 18.99 -17.37
N ARG A 373 -16.61 17.95 -17.30
CA ARG A 373 -16.95 16.62 -17.77
C ARG A 373 -17.27 15.73 -16.57
N GLN A 374 -18.47 15.18 -16.50
CA GLN A 374 -18.84 14.18 -15.52
C GLN A 374 -18.08 12.86 -15.82
N VAL A 375 -17.55 12.24 -14.79
CA VAL A 375 -16.91 10.93 -14.90
C VAL A 375 -17.98 9.86 -14.79
N THR A 376 -18.09 9.04 -15.83
CA THR A 376 -19.05 7.93 -15.89
C THR A 376 -18.31 6.62 -16.13
N ILE A 377 -18.87 5.51 -15.66
CA ILE A 377 -18.39 4.16 -15.95
C ILE A 377 -19.47 3.52 -16.82
N GLU A 378 -19.19 3.36 -18.11
CA GLU A 378 -20.10 2.72 -19.05
C GLU A 378 -20.03 1.20 -18.95
N ASP A 379 -18.81 0.66 -18.82
CA ASP A 379 -18.55 -0.76 -18.57
C ASP A 379 -17.53 -0.92 -17.42
N ALA A 380 -17.97 -1.58 -16.34
CA ALA A 380 -17.14 -1.79 -15.16
C ALA A 380 -15.99 -2.77 -15.39
N ALA A 381 -16.18 -3.76 -16.27
CA ALA A 381 -15.15 -4.75 -16.59
C ALA A 381 -14.04 -4.12 -17.43
N ASP A 382 -14.41 -3.31 -18.43
CA ASP A 382 -13.45 -2.57 -19.25
C ASP A 382 -12.69 -1.55 -18.41
N ALA A 383 -13.36 -0.82 -17.51
CA ALA A 383 -12.71 0.12 -16.61
C ALA A 383 -11.70 -0.57 -15.68
N ASP A 384 -12.07 -1.73 -15.11
CA ASP A 384 -11.17 -2.54 -14.26
C ASP A 384 -9.92 -2.98 -15.03
N GLN A 385 -10.10 -3.47 -16.25
CA GLN A 385 -8.99 -3.89 -17.10
C GLN A 385 -8.06 -2.73 -17.47
N VAL A 386 -8.61 -1.54 -17.79
CA VAL A 386 -7.83 -0.35 -18.13
C VAL A 386 -7.02 0.14 -16.92
N PHE A 387 -7.62 0.25 -15.73
CA PHE A 387 -6.89 0.65 -14.53
C PHE A 387 -5.81 -0.36 -14.16
N SER A 388 -6.11 -1.66 -14.18
CA SER A 388 -5.12 -2.72 -13.90
C SER A 388 -3.96 -2.70 -14.90
N MET A 389 -4.23 -2.46 -16.18
CA MET A 389 -3.22 -2.38 -17.23
C MET A 389 -2.34 -1.14 -17.11
N LEU A 390 -2.95 0.05 -16.93
CA LEU A 390 -2.21 1.31 -16.90
C LEU A 390 -1.49 1.55 -15.57
N MET A 391 -2.11 1.21 -14.46
CA MET A 391 -1.67 1.54 -13.10
C MET A 391 -1.13 0.34 -12.32
N GLY A 392 -1.37 -0.89 -12.78
CA GLY A 392 -0.92 -2.14 -12.17
C GLY A 392 0.59 -2.39 -12.25
N ASN A 393 1.04 -3.55 -11.76
CA ASN A 393 2.46 -3.92 -11.71
C ASN A 393 3.02 -4.41 -13.05
N GLU A 394 2.16 -4.94 -13.93
CA GLU A 394 2.57 -5.53 -15.20
C GLU A 394 3.03 -4.47 -16.21
N VAL A 395 4.30 -4.55 -16.60
CA VAL A 395 4.88 -3.61 -17.57
C VAL A 395 4.55 -3.96 -19.02
N PRO A 396 4.58 -5.24 -19.44
CA PRO A 396 4.38 -5.60 -20.86
C PRO A 396 3.02 -5.17 -21.42
N PRO A 397 1.87 -5.37 -20.75
CA PRO A 397 0.56 -4.93 -21.23
C PRO A 397 0.50 -3.40 -21.41
N ARG A 398 1.03 -2.64 -20.45
CA ARG A 398 1.11 -1.17 -20.51
C ARG A 398 1.95 -0.69 -21.67
N LYS A 399 3.14 -1.29 -21.89
CA LYS A 399 4.00 -0.97 -23.01
C LYS A 399 3.30 -1.21 -24.35
N LYS A 400 2.61 -2.34 -24.48
CA LYS A 400 1.84 -2.67 -25.70
C LYS A 400 0.72 -1.65 -25.94
N PHE A 401 -0.03 -1.27 -24.90
CA PHE A 401 -1.07 -0.25 -24.99
C PHE A 401 -0.52 1.08 -25.50
N ILE A 402 0.56 1.58 -24.87
CA ILE A 402 1.21 2.84 -25.30
C ILE A 402 1.65 2.76 -26.76
N GLN A 403 2.29 1.68 -27.18
CA GLN A 403 2.73 1.50 -28.57
C GLN A 403 1.56 1.46 -29.56
N THR A 404 0.45 0.83 -29.19
CA THR A 404 -0.74 0.72 -30.04
C THR A 404 -1.43 2.07 -30.21
N HIS A 405 -1.49 2.89 -29.16
CA HIS A 405 -2.23 4.15 -29.14
C HIS A 405 -1.35 5.40 -29.32
N ALA A 406 -0.03 5.23 -29.55
CA ALA A 406 0.91 6.35 -29.66
C ALA A 406 0.54 7.37 -30.74
N LYS A 407 -0.08 6.93 -31.84
CA LYS A 407 -0.51 7.80 -32.94
C LYS A 407 -1.71 8.69 -32.60
N SER A 408 -2.51 8.31 -31.62
CA SER A 408 -3.70 9.07 -31.17
C SER A 408 -3.40 9.95 -29.95
N ALA A 409 -2.17 9.86 -29.41
CA ALA A 409 -1.78 10.68 -28.27
C ALA A 409 -1.59 12.14 -28.69
N THR A 410 -2.18 13.05 -27.92
CA THR A 410 -1.92 14.49 -28.02
C THR A 410 -0.66 14.78 -27.20
N LEU A 411 0.42 15.14 -27.86
CA LEU A 411 1.68 15.45 -27.21
C LEU A 411 1.80 16.96 -27.02
N ASP A 412 2.20 17.37 -25.83
CA ASP A 412 2.58 18.75 -25.54
C ASP A 412 4.07 18.93 -25.89
N ILE A 413 4.34 19.12 -27.21
CA ILE A 413 5.70 19.31 -27.75
C ILE A 413 5.91 20.79 -28.04
#